data_b731cd404de73d2bdfe48117e62e2b57
#
_entry.id   b731cd404de73d2bdfe48117e62e2b57
#
_cell.length_a   1.000
_cell.length_b   1.000
_cell.length_c   1.000
_cell.angle_alpha   90.00
_cell.angle_beta   90.00
_cell.angle_gamma   90.00
#
_symmetry.space_group_name_H-M   'P 1'
#
loop_
_entity.id
_entity.type
_entity.pdbx_description
1 polymer ?
#
loop_
_entity_poly.entity_id
_entity_poly.type
_entity_poly.pdbx_seq_one_letter_code
_entity_poly.pdbx_strand_id
1 'polypeptide(L)'
;MVKKIALAVSCGLLFSACSNMNLTGASTSTSTAALSWKEAETNEFIPTNQKAATALIAAAGNSLDKSRPLIVATLANINVLEESSPFGRIVAEQVSGQFSRAGYQMLEMKFRDKVLIKQNVGELLLTREIKEVAQNHQAQAVIVGTYAESEKLVFVNLKLIRPVDNIVLSTYDYAVPMDRTVKSLLGRR
;
A
#
# COMPACT_ATOMS: atom_id res chain seq x y z
N MET A 1 45.37 -39.35 69.56
CA MET A 1 44.99 -38.51 70.71
C MET A 1 43.80 -37.73 70.33
N VAL A 2 42.62 -38.12 70.78
CA VAL A 2 41.73 -37.39 71.67
C VAL A 2 41.19 -36.08 71.03
N LYS A 3 39.91 -35.83 70.91
CA LYS A 3 38.67 -36.19 71.62
C LYS A 3 37.48 -35.81 70.81
N LYS A 4 36.46 -36.58 70.95
CA LYS A 4 35.03 -36.34 70.62
C LYS A 4 34.52 -35.04 71.29
N ILE A 5 33.53 -34.36 70.69
CA ILE A 5 32.34 -33.90 71.39
C ILE A 5 31.22 -33.73 70.35
N ALA A 6 30.17 -34.46 70.63
CA ALA A 6 28.85 -34.34 70.00
C ALA A 6 28.07 -33.26 70.76
N LEU A 7 27.27 -32.48 70.06
CA LEU A 7 26.13 -31.82 70.70
C LEU A 7 24.97 -31.76 69.72
N ALA A 8 23.93 -32.49 70.01
CA ALA A 8 22.60 -32.47 69.37
C ALA A 8 21.74 -31.42 70.09
N VAL A 9 20.99 -30.58 69.32
CA VAL A 9 19.81 -29.87 69.79
C VAL A 9 18.97 -29.64 68.54
N SER A 10 17.95 -30.43 68.29
CA SER A 10 16.54 -30.34 68.63
C SER A 10 15.80 -29.09 68.18
N CYS A 11 14.77 -29.41 67.36
CA CYS A 11 13.43 -28.83 67.36
C CYS A 11 13.20 -27.48 66.64
N GLY A 12 12.27 -27.52 65.72
CA GLY A 12 11.64 -26.33 65.20
C GLY A 12 10.90 -26.53 63.85
N LEU A 13 9.86 -27.40 63.87
CA LEU A 13 8.88 -27.46 62.80
C LEU A 13 8.04 -26.17 62.84
N LEU A 14 8.25 -25.28 61.89
CA LEU A 14 7.31 -24.21 61.60
C LEU A 14 6.74 -24.48 60.19
N PHE A 15 5.55 -24.99 60.15
CA PHE A 15 4.71 -25.00 58.98
C PHE A 15 4.34 -23.56 58.65
N SER A 16 4.94 -23.00 57.59
CA SER A 16 4.45 -21.79 56.95
C SER A 16 3.57 -22.20 55.78
N ALA A 17 2.29 -22.13 55.98
CA ALA A 17 1.30 -22.27 54.94
C ALA A 17 1.39 -21.03 54.04
N CYS A 18 2.05 -21.14 52.92
CA CYS A 18 1.89 -20.16 51.82
C CYS A 18 0.57 -20.48 51.10
N SER A 19 -0.48 -19.71 51.45
CA SER A 19 -1.71 -19.65 50.72
C SER A 19 -1.42 -19.25 49.26
N ASN A 20 -1.77 -20.15 48.36
CA ASN A 20 -1.84 -19.88 46.92
C ASN A 20 -2.90 -18.80 46.67
N MET A 21 -2.50 -17.55 46.60
CA MET A 21 -3.32 -16.52 46.00
C MET A 21 -3.26 -16.71 44.49
N ASN A 22 -4.27 -17.42 43.98
CA ASN A 22 -4.55 -17.48 42.56
C ASN A 22 -5.06 -16.10 42.13
N LEU A 23 -4.11 -15.20 41.77
CA LEU A 23 -4.43 -13.96 41.11
C LEU A 23 -4.72 -14.30 39.64
N THR A 24 -5.96 -14.69 39.34
CA THR A 24 -6.50 -14.65 37.98
C THR A 24 -6.68 -13.22 37.55
N GLY A 25 -5.56 -12.49 37.41
CA GLY A 25 -5.48 -11.30 36.61
C GLY A 25 -5.51 -11.74 35.16
N ALA A 26 -6.67 -11.72 34.56
CA ALA A 26 -6.79 -11.78 33.11
C ALA A 26 -6.11 -10.53 32.55
N SER A 27 -4.80 -10.60 32.40
CA SER A 27 -4.07 -9.70 31.52
C SER A 27 -4.54 -10.00 30.11
N THR A 28 -5.57 -9.27 29.67
CA THR A 28 -5.91 -9.16 28.27
C THR A 28 -4.74 -8.41 27.62
N SER A 29 -3.62 -9.11 27.45
CA SER A 29 -2.59 -8.66 26.52
C SER A 29 -3.25 -8.73 25.15
N THR A 30 -3.76 -7.58 24.69
CA THR A 30 -4.03 -7.35 23.28
C THR A 30 -2.69 -7.48 22.57
N SER A 31 -2.29 -8.71 22.30
CA SER A 31 -1.14 -9.01 21.46
C SER A 31 -1.52 -8.46 20.08
N THR A 32 -1.00 -7.29 19.79
CA THR A 32 -0.89 -6.84 18.40
C THR A 32 0.10 -7.80 17.76
N ALA A 33 -0.41 -8.97 17.36
CA ALA A 33 0.41 -9.97 16.72
C ALA A 33 1.05 -9.32 15.49
N ALA A 34 2.38 -9.21 15.51
CA ALA A 34 3.12 -8.81 14.33
C ALA A 34 2.72 -9.75 13.19
N LEU A 35 2.37 -9.18 12.02
CA LEU A 35 2.06 -9.97 10.84
C LEU A 35 3.26 -10.90 10.54
N SER A 36 2.99 -12.16 10.32
CA SER A 36 4.00 -13.13 9.91
C SER A 36 4.35 -12.93 8.43
N TRP A 37 5.51 -13.39 8.01
CA TRP A 37 5.88 -13.43 6.59
C TRP A 37 4.84 -14.17 5.74
N LYS A 38 4.25 -15.23 6.29
CA LYS A 38 3.18 -15.99 5.63
C LYS A 38 1.94 -15.14 5.35
N GLU A 39 1.53 -14.30 6.30
CA GLU A 39 0.40 -13.39 6.12
C GLU A 39 0.71 -12.30 5.09
N ALA A 40 1.96 -11.82 5.05
CA ALA A 40 2.40 -10.88 4.02
C ALA A 40 2.38 -11.51 2.61
N GLU A 41 2.82 -12.75 2.46
CA GLU A 41 2.81 -13.51 1.21
C GLU A 41 1.40 -13.79 0.68
N THR A 42 0.42 -13.97 1.57
CA THR A 42 -0.98 -14.24 1.22
C THR A 42 -1.82 -12.97 1.05
N ASN A 43 -1.22 -11.79 1.20
CA ASN A 43 -1.91 -10.53 1.03
C ASN A 43 -2.22 -10.23 -0.44
N GLU A 44 -3.51 -10.04 -0.76
CA GLU A 44 -4.01 -9.83 -2.12
C GLU A 44 -3.83 -8.40 -2.67
N PHE A 45 -3.31 -7.47 -1.87
CA PHE A 45 -3.19 -6.07 -2.28
C PHE A 45 -2.27 -5.90 -3.49
N ILE A 46 -1.06 -6.49 -3.42
CA ILE A 46 -0.09 -6.43 -4.52
C ILE A 46 -0.59 -7.18 -5.76
N PRO A 47 -1.03 -8.45 -5.66
CA PRO A 47 -1.57 -9.20 -6.80
C PRO A 47 -2.74 -8.46 -7.50
N THR A 48 -3.64 -7.83 -6.74
CA THR A 48 -4.77 -7.08 -7.29
C THR A 48 -4.32 -5.90 -8.15
N ASN A 49 -3.36 -5.10 -7.66
CA ASN A 49 -2.81 -3.97 -8.41
C ASN A 49 -2.02 -4.43 -9.66
N GLN A 50 -1.29 -5.54 -9.57
CA GLN A 50 -0.59 -6.14 -10.71
C GLN A 50 -1.57 -6.65 -11.77
N LYS A 51 -2.67 -7.28 -11.36
CA LYS A 51 -3.75 -7.72 -12.26
C LYS A 51 -4.37 -6.52 -12.97
N ALA A 52 -4.63 -5.43 -12.27
CA ALA A 52 -5.17 -4.21 -12.85
C ALA A 52 -4.23 -3.62 -13.93
N ALA A 53 -2.94 -3.55 -13.64
CA ALA A 53 -1.94 -3.10 -14.60
C ALA A 53 -1.84 -4.03 -15.84
N THR A 54 -1.90 -5.35 -15.64
CA THR A 54 -1.92 -6.33 -16.72
C THR A 54 -3.16 -6.15 -17.61
N ALA A 55 -4.33 -5.90 -16.99
CA ALA A 55 -5.57 -5.63 -17.73
C ALA A 55 -5.49 -4.33 -18.54
N LEU A 56 -4.89 -3.26 -17.99
CA LEU A 56 -4.66 -2.02 -18.74
C LEU A 56 -3.78 -2.26 -19.97
N ILE A 57 -2.69 -3.02 -19.82
CA ILE A 57 -1.78 -3.37 -20.92
C ILE A 57 -2.55 -4.15 -21.99
N ALA A 58 -3.29 -5.17 -21.58
CA ALA A 58 -4.06 -6.00 -22.51
C ALA A 58 -5.12 -5.21 -23.29
N ALA A 59 -5.84 -4.30 -22.61
CA ALA A 59 -6.85 -3.45 -23.22
C ALA A 59 -6.25 -2.40 -24.16
N ALA A 60 -5.04 -1.89 -23.87
CA ALA A 60 -4.33 -0.96 -24.75
C ALA A 60 -3.84 -1.64 -26.04
N GLY A 61 -3.57 -2.94 -26.00
CA GLY A 61 -3.16 -3.74 -27.16
C GLY A 61 -2.01 -3.10 -27.95
N ASN A 62 -2.19 -2.95 -29.26
CA ASN A 62 -1.19 -2.38 -30.18
C ASN A 62 -1.04 -0.85 -30.07
N SER A 63 -1.79 -0.19 -29.17
CA SER A 63 -1.67 1.26 -28.95
C SER A 63 -0.40 1.64 -28.20
N LEU A 64 0.31 0.66 -27.63
CA LEU A 64 1.56 0.85 -26.88
C LEU A 64 2.75 0.22 -27.58
N ASP A 65 3.82 1.00 -27.68
CA ASP A 65 5.13 0.57 -28.17
C ASP A 65 6.12 0.40 -27.00
N LYS A 66 6.73 -0.75 -26.86
CA LYS A 66 7.69 -1.05 -25.79
C LYS A 66 8.98 -0.22 -25.88
N SER A 67 9.32 0.31 -27.05
CA SER A 67 10.49 1.16 -27.26
C SER A 67 10.28 2.61 -26.79
N ARG A 68 9.04 3.01 -26.53
CA ARG A 68 8.69 4.37 -26.12
C ARG A 68 8.31 4.42 -24.63
N PRO A 69 8.77 5.43 -23.90
CA PRO A 69 8.56 5.48 -22.46
C PRO A 69 7.11 5.82 -22.07
N LEU A 70 6.77 5.39 -20.85
CA LEU A 70 5.52 5.68 -20.16
C LEU A 70 5.82 6.43 -18.86
N ILE A 71 4.87 7.21 -18.41
CA ILE A 71 4.91 7.89 -17.11
C ILE A 71 3.77 7.35 -16.26
N VAL A 72 4.00 7.21 -14.96
CA VAL A 72 2.95 6.96 -13.97
C VAL A 72 2.82 8.16 -13.04
N ALA A 73 1.60 8.63 -12.83
CA ALA A 73 1.29 9.62 -11.81
C ALA A 73 0.75 8.95 -10.54
N THR A 74 1.03 9.55 -9.39
CA THR A 74 0.42 9.14 -8.13
C THR A 74 -1.10 9.22 -8.22
N LEU A 75 -1.81 8.21 -7.70
CA LEU A 75 -3.26 8.25 -7.67
C LEU A 75 -3.76 9.30 -6.67
N ALA A 76 -4.79 10.02 -7.07
CA ALA A 76 -5.43 11.06 -6.26
C ALA A 76 -6.73 10.58 -5.61
N ASN A 77 -7.05 11.13 -4.45
CA ASN A 77 -8.37 10.97 -3.86
C ASN A 77 -9.40 11.75 -4.70
N ILE A 78 -10.47 11.10 -5.14
CA ILE A 78 -11.49 11.73 -5.98
C ILE A 78 -12.19 12.91 -5.30
N ASN A 79 -12.26 12.91 -3.96
CA ASN A 79 -12.86 13.99 -3.19
C ASN A 79 -11.92 15.17 -2.95
N VAL A 80 -10.59 14.94 -3.00
CA VAL A 80 -9.56 15.95 -2.75
C VAL A 80 -8.40 15.68 -3.70
N LEU A 81 -8.56 16.10 -4.94
CA LEU A 81 -7.64 15.78 -6.05
C LEU A 81 -6.22 16.32 -5.87
N GLU A 82 -6.03 17.32 -5.02
CA GLU A 82 -4.71 17.88 -4.69
C GLU A 82 -3.96 17.09 -3.62
N GLU A 83 -4.61 16.13 -2.98
CA GLU A 83 -3.97 15.33 -1.93
C GLU A 83 -3.47 13.98 -2.44
N SER A 84 -2.24 13.68 -2.07
CA SER A 84 -1.59 12.40 -2.30
C SER A 84 -1.49 11.63 -0.98
N SER A 85 -1.96 10.39 -0.97
CA SER A 85 -1.82 9.49 0.18
C SER A 85 -0.72 8.45 -0.04
N PRO A 86 -0.20 7.80 1.02
CA PRO A 86 0.64 6.62 0.87
C PRO A 86 -0.04 5.52 0.04
N PHE A 87 -1.37 5.38 0.14
CA PHE A 87 -2.15 4.46 -0.69
C PHE A 87 -2.00 4.78 -2.18
N GLY A 88 -2.24 6.03 -2.58
CA GLY A 88 -2.12 6.42 -3.99
C GLY A 88 -0.71 6.25 -4.55
N ARG A 89 0.32 6.51 -3.73
CA ARG A 89 1.72 6.32 -4.12
C ARG A 89 2.08 4.85 -4.31
N ILE A 90 1.75 3.99 -3.34
CA ILE A 90 2.12 2.56 -3.43
C ILE A 90 1.39 1.85 -4.58
N VAL A 91 0.13 2.20 -4.86
CA VAL A 91 -0.59 1.67 -6.02
C VAL A 91 0.11 2.08 -7.32
N ALA A 92 0.49 3.35 -7.46
CA ALA A 92 1.23 3.83 -8.64
C ALA A 92 2.55 3.07 -8.84
N GLU A 93 3.32 2.85 -7.77
CA GLU A 93 4.57 2.08 -7.81
C GLU A 93 4.34 0.62 -8.24
N GLN A 94 3.31 -0.03 -7.73
CA GLN A 94 3.00 -1.42 -8.08
C GLN A 94 2.54 -1.55 -9.53
N VAL A 95 1.74 -0.60 -10.02
CA VAL A 95 1.33 -0.51 -11.43
C VAL A 95 2.55 -0.29 -12.32
N SER A 96 3.39 0.70 -12.01
CA SER A 96 4.66 0.98 -12.72
C SER A 96 5.55 -0.25 -12.80
N GLY A 97 5.74 -0.94 -11.67
CA GLY A 97 6.52 -2.17 -11.60
C GLY A 97 5.98 -3.28 -12.51
N GLN A 98 4.65 -3.40 -12.66
CA GLN A 98 4.05 -4.39 -13.56
C GLN A 98 4.23 -4.03 -15.02
N PHE A 99 4.11 -2.77 -15.41
CA PHE A 99 4.43 -2.32 -16.77
C PHE A 99 5.91 -2.58 -17.10
N SER A 100 6.81 -2.29 -16.16
CA SER A 100 8.24 -2.59 -16.33
C SER A 100 8.50 -4.09 -16.51
N ARG A 101 7.86 -4.97 -15.71
CA ARG A 101 7.95 -6.43 -15.88
C ARG A 101 7.39 -6.91 -17.22
N ALA A 102 6.40 -6.21 -17.78
CA ALA A 102 5.86 -6.50 -19.11
C ALA A 102 6.77 -6.00 -20.26
N GLY A 103 7.92 -5.38 -19.92
CA GLY A 103 8.94 -4.93 -20.88
C GLY A 103 8.72 -3.51 -21.40
N TYR A 104 7.87 -2.70 -20.76
CA TYR A 104 7.73 -1.29 -21.09
C TYR A 104 8.77 -0.44 -20.36
N GLN A 105 9.22 0.63 -21.01
CA GLN A 105 10.12 1.61 -20.40
C GLN A 105 9.31 2.56 -19.52
N MET A 106 9.57 2.54 -18.22
CA MET A 106 8.92 3.46 -17.26
C MET A 106 9.87 4.60 -16.91
N LEU A 107 9.41 5.83 -17.07
CA LEU A 107 10.10 7.02 -16.55
C LEU A 107 9.71 7.23 -15.11
N GLU A 108 10.69 7.14 -14.21
CA GLU A 108 10.48 7.47 -12.81
C GLU A 108 10.58 8.98 -12.62
N MET A 109 9.46 9.59 -12.28
CA MET A 109 9.38 11.02 -12.03
C MET A 109 8.93 11.27 -10.60
N LYS A 110 9.85 11.76 -9.77
CA LYS A 110 9.54 12.22 -8.41
C LYS A 110 9.02 13.66 -8.48
N PHE A 111 7.72 13.80 -8.72
CA PHE A 111 7.09 15.10 -8.61
C PHE A 111 7.02 15.47 -7.12
N ARG A 112 7.88 16.42 -6.71
CA ARG A 112 7.75 17.05 -5.39
C ARG A 112 6.54 17.99 -5.43
N ASP A 113 5.58 17.72 -4.53
CA ASP A 113 4.58 18.67 -4.04
C ASP A 113 3.40 19.10 -4.91
N LYS A 114 3.10 18.49 -6.07
CA LYS A 114 1.85 18.82 -6.75
C LYS A 114 1.17 17.59 -7.32
N VAL A 115 0.01 17.27 -6.78
CA VAL A 115 -0.93 16.34 -7.39
C VAL A 115 -1.43 16.97 -8.69
N LEU A 116 -1.35 16.22 -9.74
CA LEU A 116 -1.38 16.67 -11.11
C LEU A 116 -2.79 16.71 -11.69
N ILE A 117 -3.78 17.05 -10.88
CA ILE A 117 -5.18 17.11 -11.28
C ILE A 117 -5.76 18.47 -10.85
N LYS A 118 -6.17 19.28 -11.81
CA LYS A 118 -6.89 20.54 -11.55
C LYS A 118 -8.38 20.31 -11.41
N GLN A 119 -8.97 20.92 -10.37
CA GLN A 119 -10.33 20.77 -9.89
C GLN A 119 -11.42 21.47 -10.71
N ASN A 120 -11.26 21.88 -11.93
CA ASN A 120 -12.24 22.81 -12.51
C ASN A 120 -13.21 22.27 -13.57
N VAL A 121 -13.21 21.01 -13.91
CA VAL A 121 -14.14 20.50 -14.96
C VAL A 121 -14.46 19.00 -14.79
N GLY A 122 -14.81 18.46 -13.66
CA GLY A 122 -15.37 17.10 -13.62
C GLY A 122 -14.65 15.95 -14.39
N GLU A 123 -13.55 16.24 -15.05
CA GLU A 123 -12.76 15.35 -15.88
C GLU A 123 -11.32 15.27 -15.35
N LEU A 124 -10.79 14.05 -15.29
CA LEU A 124 -9.37 13.75 -15.07
C LEU A 124 -8.56 14.25 -16.28
N LEU A 125 -8.39 15.56 -16.39
CA LEU A 125 -7.51 16.12 -17.41
C LEU A 125 -6.07 16.08 -16.88
N LEU A 126 -5.17 15.56 -17.72
CA LEU A 126 -3.74 15.73 -17.49
C LEU A 126 -3.44 17.21 -17.31
N THR A 127 -2.80 17.58 -16.21
CA THR A 127 -2.38 18.96 -16.03
C THR A 127 -1.37 19.35 -17.10
N ARG A 128 -1.23 20.68 -17.30
CA ARG A 128 -0.27 21.21 -18.25
C ARG A 128 1.15 20.71 -17.96
N GLU A 129 1.50 20.62 -16.70
CA GLU A 129 2.81 20.15 -16.24
C GLU A 129 3.09 18.70 -16.65
N ILE A 130 2.12 17.77 -16.51
CA ILE A 130 2.30 16.38 -16.99
C ILE A 130 2.46 16.36 -18.50
N LYS A 131 1.67 17.13 -19.23
CA LYS A 131 1.77 17.19 -20.69
C LYS A 131 3.14 17.67 -21.14
N GLU A 132 3.64 18.75 -20.53
CA GLU A 132 4.97 19.30 -20.82
C GLU A 132 6.06 18.27 -20.52
N VAL A 133 5.98 17.60 -19.38
CA VAL A 133 6.92 16.54 -19.03
C VAL A 133 6.83 15.37 -19.99
N ALA A 134 5.62 14.91 -20.32
CA ALA A 134 5.42 13.82 -21.26
C ALA A 134 5.98 14.15 -22.65
N GLN A 135 5.81 15.40 -23.11
CA GLN A 135 6.39 15.86 -24.36
C GLN A 135 7.91 15.92 -24.32
N ASN A 136 8.49 16.51 -23.28
CA ASN A 136 9.94 16.64 -23.12
C ASN A 136 10.66 15.28 -23.10
N HIS A 137 10.01 14.26 -22.57
CA HIS A 137 10.54 12.91 -22.49
C HIS A 137 10.00 11.97 -23.57
N GLN A 138 9.24 12.49 -24.55
CA GLN A 138 8.62 11.72 -25.64
C GLN A 138 7.78 10.53 -25.13
N ALA A 139 7.16 10.66 -23.95
CA ALA A 139 6.32 9.64 -23.40
C ALA A 139 5.08 9.42 -24.26
N GLN A 140 4.82 8.17 -24.62
CA GLN A 140 3.69 7.80 -25.47
C GLN A 140 2.36 7.84 -24.73
N ALA A 141 2.37 7.56 -23.42
CA ALA A 141 1.19 7.62 -22.59
C ALA A 141 1.55 7.90 -21.12
N VAL A 142 0.55 8.34 -20.37
CA VAL A 142 0.60 8.57 -18.93
C VAL A 142 -0.45 7.68 -18.27
N ILE A 143 -0.05 6.95 -17.25
CA ILE A 143 -0.93 6.21 -16.37
C ILE A 143 -1.35 7.15 -15.25
N VAL A 144 -2.64 7.38 -15.12
CA VAL A 144 -3.26 8.18 -14.06
C VAL A 144 -4.32 7.36 -13.35
N GLY A 145 -4.69 7.76 -12.16
CA GLY A 145 -5.77 7.10 -11.44
C GLY A 145 -6.34 7.94 -10.32
N THR A 146 -7.54 7.57 -9.91
CA THR A 146 -8.19 8.08 -8.71
C THR A 146 -8.65 6.94 -7.83
N TYR A 147 -8.85 7.24 -6.56
CA TYR A 147 -9.50 6.33 -5.64
C TYR A 147 -10.62 7.06 -4.86
N ALA A 148 -11.64 6.29 -4.51
CA ALA A 148 -12.75 6.74 -3.69
C ALA A 148 -12.87 5.81 -2.47
N GLU A 149 -13.01 6.39 -1.29
CA GLU A 149 -13.13 5.64 -0.05
C GLU A 149 -14.59 5.45 0.33
N SER A 150 -14.94 4.23 0.73
CA SER A 150 -16.20 3.90 1.38
C SER A 150 -15.94 3.26 2.75
N GLU A 151 -16.99 2.87 3.46
CA GLU A 151 -16.85 2.23 4.77
C GLU A 151 -16.06 0.90 4.70
N LYS A 152 -16.29 0.10 3.65
CA LYS A 152 -15.76 -1.27 3.54
C LYS A 152 -14.80 -1.48 2.39
N LEU A 153 -14.79 -0.60 1.41
CA LEU A 153 -14.03 -0.73 0.17
C LEU A 153 -13.36 0.59 -0.19
N VAL A 154 -12.25 0.48 -0.91
CA VAL A 154 -11.67 1.58 -1.68
C VAL A 154 -11.82 1.21 -3.15
N PHE A 155 -12.54 2.03 -3.90
CA PHE A 155 -12.68 1.91 -5.34
C PHE A 155 -11.51 2.60 -6.02
N VAL A 156 -10.93 1.95 -7.00
CA VAL A 156 -9.77 2.47 -7.74
C VAL A 156 -10.11 2.47 -9.22
N ASN A 157 -9.91 3.60 -9.87
CA ASN A 157 -9.98 3.76 -11.32
C ASN A 157 -8.58 4.06 -11.86
N LEU A 158 -8.14 3.31 -12.84
CA LEU A 158 -6.90 3.54 -13.56
C LEU A 158 -7.20 3.86 -15.03
N LYS A 159 -6.49 4.82 -15.60
CA LYS A 159 -6.58 5.20 -17.01
C LYS A 159 -5.19 5.32 -17.62
N LEU A 160 -5.06 4.86 -18.83
CA LEU A 160 -3.91 5.09 -19.69
C LEU A 160 -4.28 6.16 -20.70
N ILE A 161 -3.63 7.31 -20.67
CA ILE A 161 -4.00 8.49 -21.46
C ILE A 161 -2.85 8.87 -22.40
N ARG A 162 -3.15 9.08 -23.66
CA ARG A 162 -2.20 9.64 -24.62
C ARG A 162 -2.12 11.17 -24.44
N PRO A 163 -0.94 11.73 -24.10
CA PRO A 163 -0.85 13.13 -23.67
C PRO A 163 -1.05 14.14 -24.78
N VAL A 164 -0.84 13.76 -26.04
CA VAL A 164 -0.92 14.68 -27.19
C VAL A 164 -2.35 15.14 -27.47
N ASP A 165 -3.33 14.27 -27.27
CA ASP A 165 -4.75 14.51 -27.59
C ASP A 165 -5.72 14.18 -26.46
N ASN A 166 -5.22 13.76 -25.30
CA ASN A 166 -5.98 13.31 -24.12
C ASN A 166 -6.89 12.08 -24.36
N ILE A 167 -6.62 11.31 -25.39
CA ILE A 167 -7.40 10.10 -25.63
C ILE A 167 -7.06 9.05 -24.58
N VAL A 168 -8.10 8.50 -23.94
CA VAL A 168 -7.98 7.36 -23.03
C VAL A 168 -7.79 6.11 -23.88
N LEU A 169 -6.61 5.50 -23.80
CA LEU A 169 -6.24 4.29 -24.54
C LEU A 169 -6.80 3.03 -23.87
N SER A 170 -6.85 3.01 -22.56
CA SER A 170 -7.47 1.93 -21.78
C SER A 170 -7.85 2.41 -20.39
N THR A 171 -8.77 1.68 -19.75
CA THR A 171 -9.18 1.92 -18.36
C THR A 171 -9.40 0.60 -17.65
N TYR A 172 -9.25 0.61 -16.33
CA TYR A 172 -9.57 -0.54 -15.49
C TYR A 172 -10.03 -0.07 -14.11
N ASP A 173 -11.16 -0.63 -13.68
CA ASP A 173 -11.77 -0.36 -12.39
C ASP A 173 -11.70 -1.59 -11.49
N TYR A 174 -11.39 -1.39 -10.22
CA TYR A 174 -11.39 -2.45 -9.23
C TYR A 174 -11.64 -1.88 -7.82
N ALA A 175 -11.81 -2.77 -6.86
CA ALA A 175 -11.94 -2.38 -5.47
C ALA A 175 -11.04 -3.23 -4.59
N VAL A 176 -10.55 -2.63 -3.51
CA VAL A 176 -9.80 -3.32 -2.46
C VAL A 176 -10.54 -3.21 -1.12
N PRO A 177 -10.46 -4.23 -0.24
CA PRO A 177 -11.05 -4.16 1.09
C PRO A 177 -10.45 -3.04 1.92
N MET A 178 -11.27 -2.35 2.71
CA MET A 178 -10.85 -1.35 3.71
C MET A 178 -10.34 -2.06 4.97
N ASP A 179 -9.29 -2.87 4.83
CA ASP A 179 -8.64 -3.56 5.93
C ASP A 179 -7.74 -2.62 6.76
N ARG A 180 -7.07 -3.16 7.77
CA ARG A 180 -6.17 -2.39 8.63
C ARG A 180 -5.01 -1.77 7.84
N THR A 181 -4.45 -2.50 6.88
CA THR A 181 -3.33 -2.05 6.05
C THR A 181 -3.76 -0.90 5.16
N VAL A 182 -4.88 -1.04 4.45
CA VAL A 182 -5.43 0.00 3.59
C VAL A 182 -5.81 1.25 4.38
N LYS A 183 -6.44 1.10 5.56
CA LYS A 183 -6.72 2.23 6.47
C LYS A 183 -5.46 2.99 6.83
N SER A 184 -4.39 2.28 7.21
CA SER A 184 -3.10 2.89 7.55
C SER A 184 -2.49 3.65 6.37
N LEU A 185 -2.55 3.09 5.16
CA LEU A 185 -2.05 3.73 3.94
C LEU A 185 -2.85 4.99 3.55
N LEU A 186 -4.12 5.07 3.96
CA LEU A 186 -4.98 6.23 3.77
C LEU A 186 -4.83 7.27 4.91
N GLY A 187 -3.97 7.02 5.91
CA GLY A 187 -3.78 7.90 7.06
C GLY A 187 -4.93 7.85 8.07
N ARG A 188 -5.81 6.85 7.99
CA ARG A 188 -6.91 6.63 8.93
C ARG A 188 -6.44 5.77 10.10
N ARG A 189 -6.70 6.21 11.33
CA ARG A 189 -6.42 5.48 12.57
C ARG A 189 -7.67 4.78 13.08
#